data_2f9334b7dfc480fd8490e87760ffc79e
#
_entry.id   2f9334b7dfc480fd8490e87760ffc79e
#
_cell.length_a   1.000
_cell.length_b   1.000
_cell.length_c   1.000
_cell.angle_alpha   90.00
_cell.angle_beta   90.00
_cell.angle_gamma   90.00
#
_symmetry.space_group_name_H-M   'P 1'
#
loop_
_entity.id
_entity.type
_entity.pdbx_description
1 polymer ?
#
loop_
_entity_poly.entity_id
_entity_poly.type
_entity_poly.pdbx_seq_one_letter_code
_entity_poly.pdbx_strand_id
1 'polypeptide(L)'
;MKFAVVFLLLLASFEIPAAQSQNPIQHVVVIFQENRSPDNLFHGLPGADIATTGINSKGKTIRLMPVPLVNNYDLDHRHLSFRAMYDDGKMDGADRIGVTCVPHAKKCPPPNPQFKYVKVSDVVPYFKLAEQYAFGDRMFQTNQGPSFPAHQFIISGTSAPTANSDLFASEEPGGIKDADNKTGCTAPKNEFVFLIDPQGNETQKVYPCFEHPSLTDLLDNAKVSWRYYTPSANTIWTGPNAISHIRFGADWKNVILNTKQLYKDITDKRLPAVSWVIPTWAQSDHPGSGDKGLGPDWVASIVNAIGKSPYWSSTAILVTWDDWGGWYDHVAPAIYDSYEYGFRVPLIVVSPYAKAGYVSHVTHDFGSILKFIEVTFNLPSLGYADSRADDLSDCFQFGAAPSAFRPIRARHDASYFLRHTEPPGDPDDY
;
A
#
# COMPACT_ATOMS: atom_id res chain seq x y z
N MET A 1 -78.87 33.13 0.73
CA MET A 1 -77.83 32.09 0.94
C MET A 1 -76.70 32.36 0.02
N LYS A 2 -75.56 32.82 0.56
CA LYS A 2 -74.31 33.07 -0.23
C LYS A 2 -73.36 31.91 0.09
N PHE A 3 -73.03 31.10 -0.91
CA PHE A 3 -72.02 30.07 -0.78
C PHE A 3 -70.63 30.67 -1.05
N ALA A 4 -69.69 30.60 -0.10
CA ALA A 4 -68.34 30.94 -0.25
C ALA A 4 -67.54 29.68 -0.69
N VAL A 5 -66.93 29.71 -1.86
CA VAL A 5 -66.02 28.67 -2.35
C VAL A 5 -64.64 29.03 -1.85
N VAL A 6 -64.08 28.19 -0.97
CA VAL A 6 -62.68 28.29 -0.51
C VAL A 6 -61.79 27.47 -1.46
N PHE A 7 -60.90 28.14 -2.20
CA PHE A 7 -59.88 27.50 -2.99
C PHE A 7 -58.68 27.18 -2.11
N LEU A 8 -58.41 25.89 -1.87
CA LEU A 8 -57.22 25.41 -1.20
C LEU A 8 -56.11 25.30 -2.25
N LEU A 9 -55.10 26.21 -2.21
CA LEU A 9 -53.87 26.11 -2.97
C LEU A 9 -52.95 25.08 -2.30
N LEU A 10 -52.83 23.88 -2.89
CA LEU A 10 -51.78 22.90 -2.56
C LEU A 10 -50.45 23.37 -3.14
N LEU A 11 -49.57 23.89 -2.29
CA LEU A 11 -48.14 24.12 -2.63
C LEU A 11 -47.46 22.76 -2.62
N ALA A 12 -47.24 22.19 -3.79
CA ALA A 12 -46.34 21.06 -3.96
C ALA A 12 -44.88 21.55 -3.82
N SER A 13 -44.26 21.25 -2.70
CA SER A 13 -42.79 21.41 -2.53
C SER A 13 -42.08 20.38 -3.43
N PHE A 14 -41.54 20.85 -4.53
CA PHE A 14 -40.55 20.08 -5.31
C PHE A 14 -39.25 20.03 -4.49
N GLU A 15 -38.98 18.93 -3.80
CA GLU A 15 -37.64 18.62 -3.34
C GLU A 15 -36.79 18.34 -4.57
N ILE A 16 -35.91 19.28 -4.91
CA ILE A 16 -34.85 19.07 -5.88
C ILE A 16 -33.91 18.04 -5.22
N PRO A 17 -33.74 16.83 -5.78
CA PRO A 17 -32.76 15.91 -5.24
C PRO A 17 -31.40 16.58 -5.31
N ALA A 18 -30.70 16.66 -4.18
CA ALA A 18 -29.34 17.14 -4.15
C ALA A 18 -28.56 16.31 -5.17
N ALA A 19 -28.00 16.97 -6.18
CA ALA A 19 -27.17 16.32 -7.18
C ALA A 19 -26.02 15.64 -6.41
N GLN A 20 -26.01 14.33 -6.40
CA GLN A 20 -24.92 13.54 -5.87
C GLN A 20 -23.68 14.01 -6.61
N SER A 21 -22.73 14.62 -5.92
CA SER A 21 -21.50 15.14 -6.56
C SER A 21 -20.81 13.95 -7.22
N GLN A 22 -20.81 13.92 -8.55
CA GLN A 22 -20.14 12.85 -9.29
C GLN A 22 -18.66 12.86 -8.91
N ASN A 23 -18.12 11.69 -8.63
CA ASN A 23 -16.69 11.50 -8.40
C ASN A 23 -15.93 11.96 -9.67
N PRO A 24 -15.13 13.05 -9.62
CA PRO A 24 -14.45 13.59 -10.80
C PRO A 24 -13.16 12.85 -11.17
N ILE A 25 -12.81 11.82 -10.41
CA ILE A 25 -11.58 11.05 -10.61
C ILE A 25 -11.70 10.18 -11.86
N GLN A 26 -10.70 10.28 -12.74
CA GLN A 26 -10.56 9.50 -13.96
C GLN A 26 -9.25 8.69 -13.96
N HIS A 27 -8.34 9.01 -13.05
CA HIS A 27 -7.07 8.33 -12.89
C HIS A 27 -6.80 8.04 -11.42
N VAL A 28 -6.54 6.78 -11.10
CA VAL A 28 -6.09 6.34 -9.77
C VAL A 28 -4.68 5.79 -9.92
N VAL A 29 -3.74 6.39 -9.20
CA VAL A 29 -2.33 5.97 -9.20
C VAL A 29 -1.99 5.50 -7.79
N VAL A 30 -1.70 4.21 -7.64
CA VAL A 30 -1.35 3.61 -6.36
C VAL A 30 0.16 3.36 -6.34
N ILE A 31 0.86 4.03 -5.44
CA ILE A 31 2.30 3.90 -5.25
C ILE A 31 2.52 3.08 -3.99
N PHE A 32 3.18 1.93 -4.13
CA PHE A 32 3.59 1.12 -3.00
C PHE A 32 5.04 1.42 -2.65
N GLN A 33 5.28 1.54 -1.36
CA GLN A 33 6.58 1.59 -0.73
C GLN A 33 6.74 0.37 0.17
N GLU A 34 7.89 0.21 0.79
CA GLU A 34 8.25 -1.03 1.45
C GLU A 34 8.53 -0.82 2.94
N ASN A 35 7.90 -1.65 3.73
CA ASN A 35 8.23 -2.12 5.06
C ASN A 35 8.33 -1.03 6.13
N ARG A 36 7.24 -0.26 6.38
CA ARG A 36 7.20 0.73 7.45
C ARG A 36 5.85 0.82 8.17
N SER A 37 5.88 0.90 9.50
CA SER A 37 4.70 1.27 10.27
C SER A 37 4.54 2.79 10.42
N PRO A 38 3.33 3.31 10.71
CA PRO A 38 3.13 4.74 10.99
C PRO A 38 3.96 5.23 12.19
N ASP A 39 4.07 4.47 13.26
CA ASP A 39 4.89 4.82 14.43
C ASP A 39 6.38 4.95 14.08
N ASN A 40 6.86 4.14 13.12
CA ASN A 40 8.22 4.21 12.63
C ASN A 40 8.45 5.40 11.70
N LEU A 41 7.59 5.62 10.69
CA LEU A 41 7.90 6.54 9.60
C LEU A 41 7.37 7.96 9.81
N PHE A 42 6.21 8.11 10.50
CA PHE A 42 5.53 9.40 10.68
C PHE A 42 5.59 9.91 12.13
N HIS A 43 6.63 9.53 12.87
CA HIS A 43 6.81 9.95 14.25
C HIS A 43 6.76 11.47 14.40
N GLY A 44 5.77 11.95 15.17
CA GLY A 44 5.58 13.37 15.42
C GLY A 44 4.73 14.11 14.36
N LEU A 45 4.06 13.41 13.43
CA LEU A 45 3.08 14.02 12.54
C LEU A 45 1.90 14.57 13.38
N PRO A 46 1.59 15.88 13.30
CA PRO A 46 0.52 16.47 14.11
C PRO A 46 -0.86 15.88 13.76
N GLY A 47 -1.64 15.56 14.78
CA GLY A 47 -3.00 15.04 14.65
C GLY A 47 -3.10 13.54 14.36
N ALA A 48 -1.99 12.88 14.02
CA ALA A 48 -1.97 11.45 13.78
C ALA A 48 -1.79 10.64 15.08
N ASP A 49 -2.39 9.46 15.11
CA ASP A 49 -2.27 8.49 16.22
C ASP A 49 -0.92 7.77 16.15
N ILE A 50 0.11 8.40 16.68
CA ILE A 50 1.52 7.97 16.63
C ILE A 50 2.10 7.86 18.03
N ALA A 51 2.66 6.70 18.37
CA ALA A 51 3.27 6.47 19.67
C ALA A 51 4.68 7.08 19.80
N THR A 52 5.04 7.47 21.02
CA THR A 52 6.40 7.87 21.39
C THR A 52 7.11 6.83 22.25
N THR A 53 6.36 5.84 22.74
CA THR A 53 6.83 4.72 23.57
C THR A 53 6.07 3.45 23.19
N GLY A 54 6.67 2.31 23.46
CA GLY A 54 6.03 1.01 23.39
C GLY A 54 6.26 0.20 24.66
N ILE A 55 5.65 -0.96 24.75
CA ILE A 55 5.84 -1.91 25.85
C ILE A 55 6.51 -3.17 25.26
N ASN A 56 7.51 -3.71 25.96
CA ASN A 56 8.14 -4.96 25.55
C ASN A 56 7.55 -6.16 26.30
N SER A 57 7.92 -7.39 25.90
CA SER A 57 7.41 -8.65 26.46
C SER A 57 7.66 -8.86 27.97
N LYS A 58 8.46 -7.99 28.60
CA LYS A 58 8.72 -7.98 30.04
C LYS A 58 7.94 -6.89 30.77
N GLY A 59 6.96 -6.25 30.11
CA GLY A 59 6.16 -5.15 30.65
C GLY A 59 6.93 -3.84 30.82
N LYS A 60 8.12 -3.71 30.22
CA LYS A 60 8.92 -2.49 30.33
C LYS A 60 8.55 -1.50 29.22
N THR A 61 8.31 -0.25 29.61
CA THR A 61 8.15 0.85 28.67
C THR A 61 9.48 1.17 27.97
N ILE A 62 9.46 1.16 26.64
CA ILE A 62 10.60 1.48 25.78
C ILE A 62 10.28 2.76 25.01
N ARG A 63 11.13 3.77 25.11
CA ARG A 63 11.01 4.97 24.28
C ARG A 63 11.45 4.65 22.85
N LEU A 64 10.68 5.10 21.86
CA LEU A 64 11.10 5.03 20.46
C LEU A 64 12.27 5.99 20.24
N MET A 65 13.33 5.51 19.58
CA MET A 65 14.56 6.28 19.36
C MET A 65 14.81 6.50 17.88
N PRO A 66 15.38 7.65 17.47
CA PRO A 66 15.58 7.96 16.06
C PRO A 66 16.64 7.07 15.41
N VAL A 67 16.39 6.71 14.15
CA VAL A 67 17.34 6.03 13.27
C VAL A 67 17.29 6.69 11.88
N PRO A 68 18.35 6.63 11.06
CA PRO A 68 18.27 7.03 9.66
C PRO A 68 17.26 6.17 8.90
N LEU A 69 16.68 6.70 7.81
CA LEU A 69 15.87 5.91 6.87
C LEU A 69 16.69 4.73 6.34
N VAL A 70 17.88 5.03 5.83
CA VAL A 70 18.87 4.01 5.45
C VAL A 70 19.55 3.49 6.71
N ASN A 71 19.31 2.25 7.05
CA ASN A 71 19.92 1.59 8.20
C ASN A 71 20.62 0.29 7.79
N ASN A 72 21.31 -0.35 8.72
CA ASN A 72 22.17 -1.49 8.44
C ASN A 72 21.63 -2.81 9.03
N TYR A 73 20.34 -2.89 9.23
CA TYR A 73 19.66 -4.09 9.69
C TYR A 73 18.24 -4.14 9.15
N ASP A 74 17.70 -5.32 9.13
CA ASP A 74 16.33 -5.61 8.82
C ASP A 74 15.67 -6.37 9.96
N LEU A 75 14.33 -6.37 10.01
CA LEU A 75 13.52 -7.03 11.02
C LEU A 75 12.67 -8.10 10.38
N ASP A 76 12.57 -9.26 11.02
CA ASP A 76 11.69 -10.32 10.58
C ASP A 76 10.23 -9.84 10.65
N HIS A 77 9.53 -9.93 9.53
CA HIS A 77 8.14 -9.49 9.38
C HIS A 77 7.23 -10.58 8.77
N ARG A 78 7.65 -11.85 8.88
CA ARG A 78 6.81 -13.00 8.55
C ARG A 78 5.61 -13.12 9.48
N HIS A 79 4.66 -13.98 9.14
CA HIS A 79 3.46 -14.23 9.94
C HIS A 79 3.77 -14.65 11.39
N LEU A 80 4.82 -15.45 11.62
CA LEU A 80 5.25 -15.77 12.98
C LEU A 80 5.69 -14.53 13.78
N SER A 81 6.34 -13.57 13.14
CA SER A 81 6.75 -12.31 13.77
C SER A 81 5.56 -11.38 14.02
N PHE A 82 4.56 -11.37 13.12
CA PHE A 82 3.28 -10.72 13.39
C PHE A 82 2.64 -11.28 14.66
N ARG A 83 2.49 -12.59 14.77
CA ARG A 83 1.90 -13.24 15.95
C ARG A 83 2.68 -12.95 17.23
N ALA A 84 4.02 -12.95 17.14
CA ALA A 84 4.89 -12.65 18.28
C ALA A 84 4.68 -11.22 18.79
N MET A 85 4.59 -10.22 17.90
CA MET A 85 4.39 -8.82 18.26
C MET A 85 2.95 -8.56 18.72
N TYR A 86 1.96 -9.13 18.05
CA TYR A 86 0.53 -8.99 18.36
C TYR A 86 0.20 -9.48 19.77
N ASP A 87 0.74 -10.62 20.19
CA ASP A 87 0.59 -11.26 21.51
C ASP A 87 -0.85 -11.17 22.07
N ASP A 88 -1.81 -11.69 21.31
CA ASP A 88 -3.25 -11.65 21.62
C ASP A 88 -3.79 -10.24 21.87
N GLY A 89 -3.31 -9.26 21.08
CA GLY A 89 -3.74 -7.87 21.14
C GLY A 89 -3.02 -6.99 22.15
N LYS A 90 -2.04 -7.52 22.90
CA LYS A 90 -1.28 -6.74 23.89
C LYS A 90 -0.25 -5.81 23.25
N MET A 91 0.17 -6.08 22.01
CA MET A 91 1.16 -5.30 21.26
C MET A 91 2.49 -5.13 22.02
N ASP A 92 2.89 -6.14 22.79
CA ASP A 92 4.06 -6.07 23.66
C ASP A 92 5.20 -7.03 23.28
N GLY A 93 5.02 -7.79 22.18
CA GLY A 93 6.00 -8.79 21.76
C GLY A 93 7.00 -8.34 20.70
N ALA A 94 7.12 -7.05 20.38
CA ALA A 94 8.04 -6.59 19.34
C ALA A 94 9.52 -6.96 19.60
N ASP A 95 9.96 -7.05 20.87
CA ASP A 95 11.31 -7.47 21.23
C ASP A 95 11.59 -8.98 21.01
N ARG A 96 10.58 -9.76 20.60
CA ARG A 96 10.72 -11.17 20.20
C ARG A 96 11.02 -11.34 18.71
N ILE A 97 10.90 -10.27 17.92
CA ILE A 97 11.11 -10.29 16.47
C ILE A 97 12.60 -10.42 16.16
N GLY A 98 12.94 -11.29 15.21
CA GLY A 98 14.29 -11.50 14.72
C GLY A 98 14.88 -10.25 14.06
N VAL A 99 16.22 -10.16 14.08
CA VAL A 99 16.96 -9.05 13.47
C VAL A 99 18.08 -9.61 12.62
N THR A 100 18.13 -9.21 11.36
CA THR A 100 19.19 -9.53 10.42
C THR A 100 20.05 -8.29 10.17
N CYS A 101 21.35 -8.39 10.43
CA CYS A 101 22.30 -7.31 10.20
C CYS A 101 22.95 -7.43 8.81
N VAL A 102 23.12 -6.31 8.14
CA VAL A 102 23.93 -6.26 6.90
C VAL A 102 25.32 -6.82 7.19
N PRO A 103 25.87 -7.69 6.34
CA PRO A 103 27.19 -8.26 6.53
C PRO A 103 28.25 -7.20 6.85
N HIS A 104 29.06 -7.47 7.87
CA HIS A 104 30.12 -6.58 8.37
C HIS A 104 29.62 -5.24 8.99
N ALA A 105 28.33 -5.07 9.22
CA ALA A 105 27.79 -3.90 9.90
C ALA A 105 28.36 -3.76 11.32
N LYS A 106 28.86 -2.57 11.63
CA LYS A 106 29.34 -2.26 12.99
C LYS A 106 28.17 -1.86 13.89
N LYS A 107 28.19 -2.30 15.15
CA LYS A 107 27.15 -1.98 16.16
C LYS A 107 25.73 -2.37 15.72
N CYS A 108 25.61 -3.52 15.13
CA CYS A 108 24.32 -4.11 14.75
C CYS A 108 24.09 -5.40 15.54
N PRO A 109 22.90 -5.65 16.05
CA PRO A 109 21.77 -4.72 16.07
C PRO A 109 21.95 -3.61 17.14
N PRO A 110 21.29 -2.44 16.94
CA PRO A 110 21.25 -1.42 17.99
C PRO A 110 20.36 -1.89 19.17
N PRO A 111 20.44 -1.26 20.36
CA PRO A 111 19.53 -1.58 21.46
C PRO A 111 18.07 -1.33 21.06
N ASN A 112 17.18 -2.29 21.35
CA ASN A 112 15.74 -2.27 21.01
C ASN A 112 15.51 -1.88 19.54
N PRO A 113 15.96 -2.70 18.58
CA PRO A 113 15.96 -2.34 17.16
C PRO A 113 14.56 -2.15 16.58
N GLN A 114 13.54 -2.83 17.11
CA GLN A 114 12.16 -2.72 16.67
C GLN A 114 11.51 -1.37 17.11
N PHE A 115 11.96 -0.82 18.25
CA PHE A 115 11.43 0.41 18.85
C PHE A 115 12.19 1.65 18.32
N LYS A 116 12.14 1.86 17.00
CA LYS A 116 12.79 2.98 16.34
C LYS A 116 11.82 3.77 15.48
N TYR A 117 12.12 5.05 15.27
CA TYR A 117 11.46 5.87 14.29
C TYR A 117 12.47 6.52 13.35
N VAL A 118 12.06 6.75 12.09
CA VAL A 118 12.90 7.40 11.09
C VAL A 118 12.99 8.90 11.38
N LYS A 119 14.20 9.47 11.25
CA LYS A 119 14.38 10.92 11.40
C LYS A 119 13.54 11.68 10.39
N VAL A 120 12.77 12.66 10.81
CA VAL A 120 11.93 13.50 9.94
C VAL A 120 12.74 14.16 8.83
N SER A 121 14.03 14.50 9.10
CA SER A 121 14.94 15.05 8.09
C SER A 121 15.11 14.18 6.84
N ASP A 122 14.96 12.87 6.99
CA ASP A 122 15.19 11.90 5.92
C ASP A 122 13.92 11.67 5.07
N VAL A 123 12.74 12.01 5.62
CA VAL A 123 11.41 11.75 5.05
C VAL A 123 10.56 13.02 4.87
N VAL A 124 11.19 14.19 4.78
CA VAL A 124 10.52 15.49 4.63
C VAL A 124 9.45 15.50 3.52
N PRO A 125 9.68 14.91 2.32
CA PRO A 125 8.65 14.89 1.28
C PRO A 125 7.34 14.21 1.72
N TYR A 126 7.40 13.10 2.46
CA TYR A 126 6.21 12.41 2.98
C TYR A 126 5.43 13.27 3.98
N PHE A 127 6.13 13.91 4.93
CA PHE A 127 5.49 14.83 5.86
C PHE A 127 4.80 15.99 5.12
N LYS A 128 5.44 16.54 4.08
CA LYS A 128 4.84 17.61 3.27
C LYS A 128 3.62 17.15 2.51
N LEU A 129 3.59 15.91 2.02
CA LEU A 129 2.40 15.32 1.41
C LEU A 129 1.27 15.15 2.42
N ALA A 130 1.56 14.57 3.59
CA ALA A 130 0.59 14.37 4.66
C ALA A 130 0.02 15.70 5.20
N GLU A 131 0.88 16.75 5.33
CA GLU A 131 0.47 18.09 5.77
C GLU A 131 -0.36 18.84 4.73
N GLN A 132 -0.17 18.58 3.43
CA GLN A 132 -0.87 19.30 2.35
C GLN A 132 -2.15 18.61 1.90
N TYR A 133 -2.26 17.30 2.09
CA TYR A 133 -3.35 16.46 1.62
C TYR A 133 -3.93 15.65 2.78
N ALA A 134 -4.53 14.49 2.54
CA ALA A 134 -5.05 13.65 3.60
C ALA A 134 -4.07 12.54 3.99
N PHE A 135 -4.03 12.21 5.27
CA PHE A 135 -3.25 11.14 5.85
C PHE A 135 -4.16 10.16 6.58
N GLY A 136 -4.06 8.86 6.29
CA GLY A 136 -4.77 7.81 7.03
C GLY A 136 -3.84 7.20 8.08
N ASP A 137 -4.15 7.42 9.36
CA ASP A 137 -3.36 6.87 10.47
C ASP A 137 -3.88 5.51 10.97
N ARG A 138 -4.97 5.02 10.38
CA ARG A 138 -5.55 3.69 10.62
C ARG A 138 -5.67 2.90 9.33
N MET A 139 -4.69 3.01 8.45
CA MET A 139 -4.49 2.11 7.34
C MET A 139 -3.77 0.86 7.82
N PHE A 140 -4.31 -0.30 7.53
CA PHE A 140 -3.71 -1.60 7.86
C PHE A 140 -3.30 -2.33 6.59
N GLN A 141 -2.17 -3.04 6.63
CA GLN A 141 -1.98 -4.07 5.62
C GLN A 141 -3.08 -5.12 5.79
N THR A 142 -3.57 -5.70 4.70
CA THR A 142 -4.68 -6.65 4.80
C THR A 142 -4.21 -7.99 5.36
N ASN A 143 -3.03 -8.46 4.97
CA ASN A 143 -2.45 -9.72 5.40
C ASN A 143 -1.56 -9.57 6.65
N GLN A 144 -1.38 -10.68 7.38
CA GLN A 144 -0.52 -10.77 8.56
C GLN A 144 0.89 -11.29 8.20
N GLY A 145 1.49 -10.78 7.14
CA GLY A 145 2.76 -11.33 6.66
C GLY A 145 3.50 -10.40 5.72
N PRO A 146 4.52 -10.93 5.06
CA PRO A 146 5.47 -10.13 4.32
C PRO A 146 4.99 -9.79 2.90
N SER A 147 5.93 -9.27 2.09
CA SER A 147 5.68 -8.62 0.80
C SER A 147 5.09 -9.54 -0.26
N PHE A 148 5.48 -10.83 -0.37
CA PHE A 148 4.97 -11.70 -1.43
C PHE A 148 3.43 -11.82 -1.42
N PRO A 149 2.78 -12.18 -0.31
CA PRO A 149 1.32 -12.15 -0.23
C PRO A 149 0.75 -10.73 -0.27
N ALA A 150 1.40 -9.74 0.35
CA ALA A 150 0.91 -8.36 0.36
C ALA A 150 0.68 -7.82 -1.06
N HIS A 151 1.62 -8.07 -1.99
CA HIS A 151 1.50 -7.65 -3.38
C HIS A 151 0.39 -8.39 -4.16
N GLN A 152 -0.12 -9.51 -3.65
CA GLN A 152 -1.33 -10.15 -4.18
C GLN A 152 -2.60 -9.52 -3.61
N PHE A 153 -2.62 -9.23 -2.29
CA PHE A 153 -3.74 -8.49 -1.69
C PHE A 153 -3.96 -7.12 -2.33
N ILE A 154 -2.87 -6.45 -2.72
CA ILE A 154 -2.88 -5.13 -3.40
C ILE A 154 -3.68 -5.11 -4.71
N ILE A 155 -3.71 -6.22 -5.45
CA ILE A 155 -4.40 -6.28 -6.75
C ILE A 155 -5.61 -7.20 -6.76
N SER A 156 -5.76 -8.05 -5.74
CA SER A 156 -6.79 -9.09 -5.72
C SER A 156 -7.61 -9.11 -4.44
N GLY A 157 -7.15 -8.45 -3.36
CA GLY A 157 -7.80 -8.51 -2.04
C GLY A 157 -7.67 -9.88 -1.37
N THR A 158 -6.80 -10.76 -1.88
CA THR A 158 -6.53 -12.09 -1.34
C THR A 158 -5.18 -12.62 -1.83
N SER A 159 -4.59 -13.55 -1.08
CA SER A 159 -3.47 -14.39 -1.51
C SER A 159 -3.85 -15.89 -1.61
N ALA A 160 -5.13 -16.17 -1.74
CA ALA A 160 -5.64 -17.53 -1.84
C ALA A 160 -5.09 -18.25 -3.09
N PRO A 161 -4.73 -19.55 -3.01
CA PRO A 161 -4.22 -20.27 -4.18
C PRO A 161 -5.26 -20.47 -5.29
N THR A 162 -6.55 -20.47 -4.94
CA THR A 162 -7.68 -20.55 -5.88
C THR A 162 -8.86 -19.72 -5.39
N ALA A 163 -9.78 -19.37 -6.29
CA ALA A 163 -10.93 -18.50 -5.99
C ALA A 163 -11.83 -18.94 -4.82
N ASN A 164 -11.89 -20.22 -4.52
CA ASN A 164 -12.77 -20.78 -3.48
C ASN A 164 -11.97 -21.39 -2.31
N SER A 165 -10.70 -21.07 -2.19
CA SER A 165 -9.86 -21.56 -1.09
C SER A 165 -10.07 -20.70 0.15
N ASP A 166 -10.09 -21.36 1.32
CA ASP A 166 -10.00 -20.73 2.63
C ASP A 166 -8.56 -20.74 3.18
N LEU A 167 -7.58 -21.03 2.31
CA LEU A 167 -6.16 -20.99 2.57
C LEU A 167 -5.56 -19.72 2.00
N PHE A 168 -4.55 -19.17 2.67
CA PHE A 168 -3.80 -18.00 2.20
C PHE A 168 -2.33 -18.35 2.00
N ALA A 169 -1.72 -17.84 0.94
CA ALA A 169 -0.27 -17.89 0.83
C ALA A 169 0.35 -16.98 1.90
N SER A 170 1.26 -17.52 2.69
CA SER A 170 1.88 -16.79 3.79
C SER A 170 3.15 -16.07 3.35
N GLU A 171 4.08 -16.79 2.76
CA GLU A 171 5.38 -16.26 2.37
C GLU A 171 6.06 -17.19 1.37
N GLU A 172 6.97 -16.66 0.59
CA GLU A 172 7.85 -17.46 -0.24
C GLU A 172 9.09 -17.84 0.59
N PRO A 173 9.28 -19.14 0.93
CA PRO A 173 10.30 -19.52 1.90
C PRO A 173 11.70 -19.36 1.33
N GLY A 174 12.50 -18.63 2.08
CA GLY A 174 13.94 -18.69 1.99
C GLY A 174 14.55 -18.06 0.77
N GLY A 175 14.21 -16.83 0.47
CA GLY A 175 14.86 -15.98 -0.53
C GLY A 175 15.29 -16.77 -1.76
N ILE A 176 14.68 -16.58 -2.88
CA ILE A 176 14.99 -17.35 -4.08
C ILE A 176 16.48 -17.23 -4.37
N LYS A 177 17.21 -18.28 -4.07
CA LYS A 177 18.64 -18.39 -4.36
C LYS A 177 18.92 -18.76 -5.84
N ASP A 178 17.93 -18.57 -6.71
CA ASP A 178 18.12 -18.71 -8.14
C ASP A 178 18.91 -17.49 -8.67
N ALA A 179 19.92 -17.74 -9.48
CA ALA A 179 20.73 -16.69 -10.11
C ALA A 179 19.89 -15.69 -10.93
N ASP A 180 18.67 -16.04 -11.29
CA ASP A 180 17.74 -15.24 -12.07
C ASP A 180 16.63 -14.58 -11.21
N ASN A 181 16.61 -14.77 -9.87
CA ASN A 181 15.59 -14.27 -8.93
C ASN A 181 14.14 -14.46 -9.46
N LYS A 182 13.82 -15.67 -9.89
CA LYS A 182 12.49 -15.99 -10.43
C LYS A 182 11.51 -16.33 -9.32
N THR A 183 10.41 -15.63 -9.30
CA THR A 183 9.35 -15.75 -8.30
C THR A 183 8.01 -16.12 -8.94
N GLY A 184 7.00 -16.34 -8.13
CA GLY A 184 5.63 -16.55 -8.60
C GLY A 184 5.54 -17.65 -9.64
N CYS A 185 4.77 -17.44 -10.68
CA CYS A 185 4.55 -18.42 -11.76
C CYS A 185 5.80 -18.75 -12.58
N THR A 186 6.89 -18.03 -12.39
CA THR A 186 8.17 -18.29 -13.06
C THR A 186 9.23 -18.86 -12.14
N ALA A 187 8.90 -19.11 -10.89
CA ALA A 187 9.78 -19.73 -9.91
C ALA A 187 10.29 -21.11 -10.38
N PRO A 188 11.46 -21.57 -9.92
CA PRO A 188 11.90 -22.95 -10.14
C PRO A 188 10.85 -23.95 -9.67
N LYS A 189 10.78 -25.12 -10.34
CA LYS A 189 9.73 -26.14 -10.08
C LYS A 189 9.71 -26.71 -8.66
N ASN A 190 10.80 -26.57 -7.92
CA ASN A 190 10.94 -27.02 -6.54
C ASN A 190 10.65 -25.92 -5.52
N GLU A 191 10.40 -24.70 -5.97
CA GLU A 191 10.00 -23.60 -5.09
C GLU A 191 8.55 -23.76 -4.65
N PHE A 192 8.29 -23.28 -3.43
CA PHE A 192 6.96 -23.36 -2.83
C PHE A 192 6.74 -22.22 -1.85
N VAL A 193 5.48 -21.92 -1.61
CA VAL A 193 5.04 -21.09 -0.49
C VAL A 193 4.31 -21.95 0.53
N PHE A 194 4.33 -21.52 1.79
CA PHE A 194 3.45 -22.10 2.78
C PHE A 194 2.05 -21.51 2.64
N LEU A 195 1.05 -22.30 3.03
CA LEU A 195 -0.34 -21.88 3.12
C LEU A 195 -0.75 -21.86 4.60
N ILE A 196 -1.42 -20.78 4.97
CA ILE A 196 -2.08 -20.63 6.26
C ILE A 196 -3.48 -21.19 6.15
N ASP A 197 -3.82 -22.12 7.04
CA ASP A 197 -5.15 -22.69 7.15
C ASP A 197 -6.06 -21.82 8.06
N PRO A 198 -7.38 -22.08 8.12
CA PRO A 198 -8.29 -21.34 8.99
C PRO A 198 -7.96 -21.41 10.50
N GLN A 199 -7.08 -22.32 10.92
CA GLN A 199 -6.58 -22.44 12.28
C GLN A 199 -5.25 -21.71 12.50
N GLY A 200 -4.70 -21.07 11.47
CA GLY A 200 -3.44 -20.34 11.51
C GLY A 200 -2.19 -21.23 11.45
N ASN A 201 -2.31 -22.47 10.95
CA ASN A 201 -1.16 -23.36 10.78
C ASN A 201 -0.56 -23.22 9.39
N GLU A 202 0.78 -23.22 9.32
CA GLU A 202 1.57 -23.12 8.09
C GLU A 202 2.21 -24.47 7.75
N THR A 203 1.40 -25.47 7.40
CA THR A 203 1.88 -26.84 7.17
C THR A 203 1.77 -27.30 5.73
N GLN A 204 0.89 -26.69 4.96
CA GLN A 204 0.69 -27.01 3.55
C GLN A 204 1.63 -26.20 2.69
N LYS A 205 2.02 -26.77 1.54
CA LYS A 205 2.92 -26.14 0.57
C LYS A 205 2.31 -26.19 -0.82
N VAL A 206 2.47 -25.13 -1.57
CA VAL A 206 2.00 -25.02 -2.95
C VAL A 206 3.05 -24.32 -3.81
N TYR A 207 3.10 -24.62 -5.10
CA TYR A 207 3.89 -23.85 -6.04
C TYR A 207 3.34 -22.41 -6.13
N PRO A 208 4.18 -21.35 -6.12
CA PRO A 208 3.75 -19.96 -5.95
C PRO A 208 3.08 -19.36 -7.21
N CYS A 209 2.15 -20.09 -7.84
CA CYS A 209 1.41 -19.65 -9.00
C CYS A 209 -0.07 -19.99 -8.79
N PHE A 210 -0.87 -18.96 -8.64
CA PHE A 210 -2.24 -19.03 -8.16
C PHE A 210 -3.25 -18.74 -9.26
N GLU A 211 -4.51 -19.12 -9.02
CA GLU A 211 -5.60 -18.86 -9.98
C GLU A 211 -6.84 -18.37 -9.21
N HIS A 212 -7.00 -17.07 -9.14
CA HIS A 212 -8.14 -16.39 -8.53
C HIS A 212 -8.41 -15.07 -9.25
N PRO A 213 -9.64 -14.51 -9.18
CA PRO A 213 -9.94 -13.19 -9.73
C PRO A 213 -9.07 -12.09 -9.13
N SER A 214 -8.79 -11.08 -9.95
CA SER A 214 -8.09 -9.87 -9.58
C SER A 214 -8.87 -8.63 -10.01
N LEU A 215 -8.51 -7.46 -9.50
CA LEU A 215 -9.12 -6.20 -9.95
C LEU A 215 -8.88 -5.95 -11.45
N THR A 216 -7.79 -6.50 -12.01
CA THR A 216 -7.50 -6.34 -13.45
C THR A 216 -8.57 -7.00 -14.33
N ASP A 217 -9.17 -8.11 -13.90
CA ASP A 217 -10.27 -8.76 -14.61
C ASP A 217 -11.52 -7.87 -14.68
N LEU A 218 -11.83 -7.19 -13.57
CA LEU A 218 -12.95 -6.25 -13.52
C LEU A 218 -12.71 -5.03 -14.42
N LEU A 219 -11.47 -4.51 -14.41
CA LEU A 219 -11.05 -3.39 -15.25
C LEU A 219 -11.16 -3.75 -16.74
N ASP A 220 -10.67 -4.92 -17.14
CA ASP A 220 -10.71 -5.38 -18.54
C ASP A 220 -12.13 -5.62 -19.01
N ASN A 221 -12.99 -6.24 -18.19
CA ASN A 221 -14.39 -6.43 -18.48
C ASN A 221 -15.13 -5.10 -18.68
N ALA A 222 -14.78 -4.07 -17.92
CA ALA A 222 -15.31 -2.72 -18.03
C ALA A 222 -14.60 -1.85 -19.09
N LYS A 223 -13.54 -2.35 -19.73
CA LYS A 223 -12.67 -1.62 -20.68
C LYS A 223 -12.01 -0.39 -20.04
N VAL A 224 -11.71 -0.46 -18.75
CA VAL A 224 -10.95 0.53 -18.01
C VAL A 224 -9.46 0.21 -18.17
N SER A 225 -8.70 1.16 -18.71
CA SER A 225 -7.27 0.92 -18.97
C SER A 225 -6.47 0.83 -17.67
N TRP A 226 -5.53 -0.10 -17.60
CA TRP A 226 -4.66 -0.26 -16.46
C TRP A 226 -3.22 -0.60 -16.84
N ARG A 227 -2.27 -0.30 -15.94
CA ARG A 227 -0.86 -0.73 -16.00
C ARG A 227 -0.31 -0.99 -14.62
N TYR A 228 0.57 -1.99 -14.57
CA TYR A 228 1.38 -2.29 -13.39
C TYR A 228 2.85 -1.99 -13.73
N TYR A 229 3.38 -0.89 -13.19
CA TYR A 229 4.76 -0.46 -13.44
C TYR A 229 5.67 -1.05 -12.37
N THR A 230 6.57 -1.93 -12.75
CA THR A 230 7.48 -2.64 -11.86
C THR A 230 8.90 -2.69 -12.44
N PRO A 231 9.95 -2.76 -11.61
CA PRO A 231 11.32 -2.83 -12.13
C PRO A 231 11.67 -4.17 -12.76
N SER A 232 11.01 -5.27 -12.36
CA SER A 232 11.31 -6.63 -12.83
C SER A 232 10.06 -7.52 -12.85
N ALA A 233 10.02 -8.49 -13.75
CA ALA A 233 9.02 -9.55 -13.74
C ALA A 233 9.24 -10.56 -12.60
N ASN A 234 10.45 -10.67 -12.10
CA ASN A 234 10.91 -11.77 -11.26
C ASN A 234 11.13 -11.35 -9.79
N THR A 235 10.58 -10.22 -9.38
CA THR A 235 10.58 -9.82 -7.95
C THR A 235 9.27 -10.24 -7.29
N ILE A 236 9.32 -10.58 -6.01
CA ILE A 236 8.14 -10.87 -5.19
C ILE A 236 7.18 -9.67 -5.12
N TRP A 237 7.66 -8.45 -5.37
CA TRP A 237 6.85 -7.23 -5.44
C TRP A 237 6.02 -7.12 -6.73
N THR A 238 6.15 -8.07 -7.67
CA THR A 238 5.34 -8.09 -8.89
C THR A 238 4.15 -9.04 -8.72
N GLY A 239 3.14 -8.61 -7.98
CA GLY A 239 1.93 -9.39 -7.70
C GLY A 239 1.31 -10.09 -8.93
N PRO A 240 1.17 -9.43 -10.10
CA PRO A 240 0.69 -10.08 -11.34
C PRO A 240 1.46 -11.33 -11.75
N ASN A 241 2.74 -11.45 -11.34
CA ASN A 241 3.55 -12.65 -11.65
C ASN A 241 3.13 -13.89 -10.85
N ALA A 242 2.39 -13.73 -9.76
CA ALA A 242 1.88 -14.84 -8.95
C ALA A 242 0.50 -15.34 -9.44
N ILE A 243 -0.14 -14.66 -10.40
CA ILE A 243 -1.48 -15.00 -10.90
C ILE A 243 -1.36 -15.56 -12.33
N SER A 244 -1.72 -16.82 -12.49
CA SER A 244 -1.46 -17.63 -13.70
C SER A 244 -2.06 -17.02 -14.97
N HIS A 245 -3.34 -16.66 -14.94
CA HIS A 245 -4.00 -16.09 -16.13
C HIS A 245 -3.44 -14.73 -16.54
N ILE A 246 -2.95 -13.92 -15.59
CA ILE A 246 -2.29 -12.65 -15.92
C ILE A 246 -0.90 -12.94 -16.49
N ARG A 247 -0.11 -13.78 -15.78
CA ARG A 247 1.29 -14.04 -16.15
C ARG A 247 1.44 -14.64 -17.52
N PHE A 248 0.58 -15.59 -17.87
CA PHE A 248 0.64 -16.32 -19.15
C PHE A 248 -0.43 -15.86 -20.15
N GLY A 249 -1.30 -14.93 -19.75
CA GLY A 249 -2.38 -14.40 -20.58
C GLY A 249 -2.01 -13.16 -21.37
N ALA A 250 -3.02 -12.62 -22.07
CA ALA A 250 -2.88 -11.42 -22.89
C ALA A 250 -2.60 -10.15 -22.06
N ASP A 251 -2.97 -10.15 -20.80
CA ASP A 251 -2.92 -8.98 -19.90
C ASP A 251 -1.52 -8.70 -19.35
N TRP A 252 -0.60 -9.65 -19.51
CA TRP A 252 0.81 -9.43 -19.19
C TRP A 252 1.42 -8.23 -19.94
N LYS A 253 0.88 -7.86 -21.10
CA LYS A 253 1.28 -6.64 -21.84
C LYS A 253 1.09 -5.35 -21.05
N ASN A 254 0.20 -5.34 -20.05
CA ASN A 254 -0.07 -4.21 -19.17
C ASN A 254 0.91 -4.15 -17.98
N VAL A 255 1.71 -5.20 -17.76
CA VAL A 255 2.80 -5.23 -16.78
C VAL A 255 4.04 -4.64 -17.43
N ILE A 256 4.39 -3.43 -17.03
CA ILE A 256 5.46 -2.63 -17.64
C ILE A 256 6.73 -2.77 -16.81
N LEU A 257 7.71 -3.51 -17.33
CA LEU A 257 8.98 -3.83 -16.67
C LEU A 257 9.98 -2.65 -16.74
N ASN A 258 9.48 -1.45 -16.54
CA ASN A 258 10.26 -0.21 -16.55
C ASN A 258 9.47 0.91 -15.88
N THR A 259 9.78 1.20 -14.63
CA THR A 259 9.08 2.25 -13.86
C THR A 259 9.22 3.66 -14.46
N LYS A 260 10.27 3.90 -15.27
CA LYS A 260 10.45 5.18 -15.99
C LYS A 260 9.37 5.41 -17.06
N GLN A 261 8.71 4.34 -17.53
CA GLN A 261 7.63 4.46 -18.51
C GLN A 261 6.45 5.28 -17.97
N LEU A 262 6.22 5.28 -16.66
CA LEU A 262 5.19 6.11 -16.03
C LEU A 262 5.39 7.60 -16.36
N TYR A 263 6.60 8.13 -16.23
CA TYR A 263 6.89 9.53 -16.56
C TYR A 263 6.66 9.85 -18.04
N LYS A 264 6.98 8.89 -18.91
CA LYS A 264 6.68 9.03 -20.36
C LYS A 264 5.18 9.01 -20.61
N ASP A 265 4.44 8.11 -19.97
CA ASP A 265 2.99 8.02 -20.14
C ASP A 265 2.27 9.29 -19.67
N ILE A 266 2.77 9.92 -18.59
CA ILE A 266 2.28 11.22 -18.13
C ILE A 266 2.56 12.29 -19.19
N THR A 267 3.79 12.37 -19.71
CA THR A 267 4.21 13.39 -20.68
C THR A 267 3.50 13.22 -22.04
N ASP A 268 3.37 11.98 -22.49
CA ASP A 268 2.79 11.63 -23.79
C ASP A 268 1.25 11.57 -23.75
N LYS A 269 0.63 11.93 -22.61
CA LYS A 269 -0.83 11.88 -22.39
C LYS A 269 -1.42 10.48 -22.58
N ARG A 270 -0.75 9.47 -22.04
CA ARG A 270 -1.14 8.05 -22.08
C ARG A 270 -1.22 7.40 -20.70
N LEU A 271 -1.36 8.21 -19.64
CA LEU A 271 -1.56 7.68 -18.29
C LEU A 271 -2.85 6.85 -18.27
N PRO A 272 -2.82 5.58 -17.88
CA PRO A 272 -4.02 4.75 -17.82
C PRO A 272 -4.96 5.21 -16.70
N ALA A 273 -6.19 4.69 -16.71
CA ALA A 273 -7.16 4.98 -15.67
C ALA A 273 -6.73 4.43 -14.30
N VAL A 274 -6.11 3.25 -14.26
CA VAL A 274 -5.55 2.68 -13.03
C VAL A 274 -4.07 2.36 -13.23
N SER A 275 -3.24 2.76 -12.28
CA SER A 275 -1.80 2.51 -12.29
C SER A 275 -1.34 2.01 -10.93
N TRP A 276 -0.69 0.84 -10.89
CA TRP A 276 0.12 0.42 -9.76
C TRP A 276 1.59 0.73 -10.05
N VAL A 277 2.31 1.27 -9.08
CA VAL A 277 3.68 1.75 -9.27
C VAL A 277 4.56 1.23 -8.15
N ILE A 278 5.49 0.35 -8.52
CA ILE A 278 6.35 -0.39 -7.60
C ILE A 278 7.78 0.17 -7.71
N PRO A 279 8.49 0.40 -6.59
CA PRO A 279 9.83 0.94 -6.60
C PRO A 279 10.88 -0.09 -7.03
N THR A 280 12.09 0.38 -7.33
CA THR A 280 13.30 -0.44 -7.20
C THR A 280 13.73 -0.48 -5.74
N TRP A 281 14.63 -1.39 -5.37
CA TRP A 281 15.17 -1.45 -4.01
C TRP A 281 15.70 -0.10 -3.51
N ALA A 282 16.49 0.59 -4.32
CA ALA A 282 17.02 1.89 -3.96
C ALA A 282 15.99 3.02 -3.85
N GLN A 283 14.81 2.84 -4.45
CA GLN A 283 13.67 3.77 -4.45
C GLN A 283 12.61 3.39 -3.43
N SER A 284 12.76 2.24 -2.79
CA SER A 284 11.90 1.81 -1.69
C SER A 284 12.39 2.38 -0.35
N ASP A 285 11.60 2.20 0.68
CA ASP A 285 11.98 2.51 2.06
C ASP A 285 12.40 1.25 2.82
N HIS A 286 12.53 0.10 2.13
CA HIS A 286 12.89 -1.18 2.73
C HIS A 286 14.22 -1.07 3.50
N PRO A 287 14.29 -1.51 4.75
CA PRO A 287 15.54 -1.48 5.50
C PRO A 287 16.56 -2.49 4.97
N GLY A 288 17.85 -2.27 5.26
CA GLY A 288 18.90 -3.20 4.90
C GLY A 288 19.86 -2.69 3.80
N SER A 289 20.58 -3.63 3.14
CA SER A 289 21.60 -3.29 2.16
C SER A 289 20.98 -2.98 0.79
N GLY A 290 21.44 -1.91 0.17
CA GLY A 290 20.97 -1.50 -1.18
C GLY A 290 19.97 -0.37 -1.17
N ASP A 291 19.32 -0.12 -0.06
CA ASP A 291 18.53 1.11 0.13
C ASP A 291 19.45 2.34 0.07
N LYS A 292 19.04 3.34 -0.69
CA LYS A 292 19.72 4.62 -0.84
C LYS A 292 18.93 5.78 -0.24
N GLY A 293 17.80 5.50 0.39
CA GLY A 293 16.88 6.50 0.94
C GLY A 293 16.29 7.41 -0.15
N LEU A 294 16.05 6.87 -1.33
CA LEU A 294 15.49 7.60 -2.46
C LEU A 294 13.95 7.58 -2.47
N GLY A 295 13.31 6.77 -1.64
CA GLY A 295 11.86 6.58 -1.61
C GLY A 295 11.08 7.89 -1.50
N PRO A 296 11.35 8.76 -0.51
CA PRO A 296 10.64 10.04 -0.36
C PRO A 296 10.77 10.95 -1.57
N ASP A 297 11.96 11.03 -2.15
CA ASP A 297 12.22 11.85 -3.34
C ASP A 297 11.54 11.25 -4.58
N TRP A 298 11.55 9.93 -4.73
CA TRP A 298 10.94 9.23 -5.86
C TRP A 298 9.43 9.39 -5.85
N VAL A 299 8.76 9.17 -4.73
CA VAL A 299 7.31 9.42 -4.57
C VAL A 299 6.98 10.88 -4.88
N ALA A 300 7.71 11.83 -4.29
CA ALA A 300 7.52 13.25 -4.57
C ALA A 300 7.71 13.59 -6.06
N SER A 301 8.63 12.93 -6.75
CA SER A 301 8.87 13.15 -8.18
C SER A 301 7.70 12.70 -9.06
N ILE A 302 7.05 11.58 -8.72
CA ILE A 302 5.84 11.08 -9.39
C ILE A 302 4.67 12.03 -9.12
N VAL A 303 4.43 12.37 -7.86
CA VAL A 303 3.38 13.34 -7.48
C VAL A 303 3.57 14.66 -8.20
N ASN A 304 4.80 15.19 -8.26
CA ASN A 304 5.12 16.43 -8.98
C ASN A 304 4.92 16.31 -10.50
N ALA A 305 5.22 15.15 -11.09
CA ALA A 305 5.02 14.93 -12.52
C ALA A 305 3.53 14.96 -12.88
N ILE A 306 2.70 14.26 -12.10
CA ILE A 306 1.23 14.24 -12.30
C ILE A 306 0.65 15.63 -11.97
N GLY A 307 1.05 16.23 -10.86
CA GLY A 307 0.53 17.51 -10.39
C GLY A 307 0.80 18.67 -11.34
N LYS A 308 1.88 18.61 -12.12
CA LYS A 308 2.24 19.60 -13.15
C LYS A 308 1.64 19.27 -14.52
N SER A 309 0.96 18.16 -14.67
CA SER A 309 0.37 17.69 -15.92
C SER A 309 -1.12 18.06 -16.02
N PRO A 310 -1.75 17.93 -17.19
CA PRO A 310 -3.19 18.08 -17.32
C PRO A 310 -4.02 17.05 -16.52
N TYR A 311 -3.39 15.94 -16.09
CA TYR A 311 -4.06 14.89 -15.33
C TYR A 311 -4.42 15.32 -13.90
N TRP A 312 -3.76 16.35 -13.35
CA TRP A 312 -3.97 16.77 -11.95
C TRP A 312 -5.45 16.92 -11.58
N SER A 313 -6.23 17.57 -12.43
CA SER A 313 -7.64 17.91 -12.15
C SER A 313 -8.57 16.69 -12.01
N SER A 314 -8.11 15.48 -12.34
CA SER A 314 -8.91 14.25 -12.31
C SER A 314 -8.15 13.05 -11.77
N THR A 315 -7.08 13.25 -11.00
CA THR A 315 -6.26 12.16 -10.47
C THR A 315 -6.35 12.07 -8.94
N ALA A 316 -6.47 10.85 -8.43
CA ALA A 316 -6.16 10.47 -7.06
C ALA A 316 -4.87 9.65 -7.05
N ILE A 317 -3.90 10.05 -6.21
CA ILE A 317 -2.66 9.30 -5.96
C ILE A 317 -2.74 8.78 -4.53
N LEU A 318 -2.64 7.47 -4.37
CA LEU A 318 -2.64 6.78 -3.08
C LEU A 318 -1.23 6.26 -2.85
N VAL A 319 -0.58 6.69 -1.78
CA VAL A 319 0.76 6.23 -1.40
C VAL A 319 0.63 5.43 -0.12
N THR A 320 1.00 4.16 -0.15
CA THR A 320 0.98 3.27 1.02
C THR A 320 2.19 2.34 1.01
N TRP A 321 2.37 1.61 2.08
CA TRP A 321 3.43 0.61 2.25
C TRP A 321 2.81 -0.78 2.22
N ASP A 322 3.54 -1.75 1.74
CA ASP A 322 3.06 -3.13 1.58
C ASP A 322 2.90 -3.85 2.91
N ASP A 323 3.87 -3.68 3.82
CA ASP A 323 3.82 -4.21 5.17
C ASP A 323 4.52 -3.33 6.22
N TRP A 324 4.42 -3.73 7.51
CA TRP A 324 4.96 -2.97 8.66
C TRP A 324 6.49 -3.11 8.85
N GLY A 325 7.14 -4.09 8.20
CA GLY A 325 8.59 -4.30 8.26
C GLY A 325 9.14 -4.69 9.63
N GLY A 326 8.38 -5.35 10.48
CA GLY A 326 8.82 -5.70 11.83
C GLY A 326 8.95 -4.53 12.81
N TRP A 327 8.66 -3.31 12.37
CA TRP A 327 8.72 -2.11 13.21
C TRP A 327 7.55 -2.08 14.21
N TYR A 328 7.85 -1.63 15.43
CA TYR A 328 6.81 -1.46 16.44
C TYR A 328 5.67 -0.58 15.94
N ASP A 329 4.46 -1.02 16.21
CA ASP A 329 3.23 -0.26 16.10
C ASP A 329 2.40 -0.47 17.36
N HIS A 330 1.76 0.59 17.87
CA HIS A 330 1.04 0.51 19.13
C HIS A 330 -0.44 0.14 18.98
N VAL A 331 -0.98 0.19 17.75
CA VAL A 331 -2.39 -0.07 17.49
C VAL A 331 -2.60 -1.52 17.11
N ALA A 332 -3.34 -2.25 17.93
CA ALA A 332 -3.72 -3.62 17.61
C ALA A 332 -4.69 -3.65 16.42
N PRO A 333 -4.43 -4.48 15.39
CA PRO A 333 -5.37 -4.69 14.30
C PRO A 333 -6.60 -5.45 14.77
N ALA A 334 -7.73 -5.24 14.06
CA ALA A 334 -8.89 -6.13 14.16
C ALA A 334 -8.57 -7.44 13.42
N ILE A 335 -8.70 -8.56 14.09
CA ILE A 335 -8.49 -9.89 13.48
C ILE A 335 -9.81 -10.36 12.89
N TYR A 336 -9.82 -10.61 11.58
CA TYR A 336 -11.01 -11.12 10.85
C TYR A 336 -10.98 -12.64 10.72
N ASP A 337 -9.80 -13.19 10.42
CA ASP A 337 -9.59 -14.62 10.25
C ASP A 337 -8.16 -14.99 10.64
N SER A 338 -7.65 -16.12 10.15
CA SER A 338 -6.30 -16.60 10.46
C SER A 338 -5.17 -15.77 9.84
N TYR A 339 -5.48 -14.83 8.91
CA TYR A 339 -4.47 -14.07 8.17
C TYR A 339 -4.80 -12.58 7.96
N GLU A 340 -5.94 -12.07 8.39
CA GLU A 340 -6.40 -10.69 8.18
C GLU A 340 -6.93 -10.07 9.49
N TYR A 341 -6.59 -8.83 9.90
CA TYR A 341 -5.62 -7.86 9.36
C TYR A 341 -4.23 -8.03 9.94
N GLY A 342 -3.21 -7.49 9.19
CA GLY A 342 -1.88 -7.20 9.68
C GLY A 342 -1.78 -5.85 10.43
N PHE A 343 -0.55 -5.42 10.73
CA PHE A 343 -0.32 -4.14 11.42
C PHE A 343 -0.57 -2.94 10.51
N ARG A 344 -0.54 -1.75 11.12
CA ARG A 344 -0.72 -0.53 10.35
C ARG A 344 0.47 -0.26 9.42
N VAL A 345 0.12 0.29 8.28
CA VAL A 345 1.02 0.92 7.31
C VAL A 345 0.55 2.36 7.05
N PRO A 346 1.42 3.29 6.65
CA PRO A 346 0.96 4.65 6.36
C PRO A 346 0.10 4.72 5.10
N LEU A 347 -0.83 5.69 5.05
CA LEU A 347 -1.57 6.04 3.83
C LEU A 347 -1.52 7.55 3.62
N ILE A 348 -1.12 7.99 2.41
CA ILE A 348 -1.23 9.38 2.00
C ILE A 348 -2.14 9.45 0.78
N VAL A 349 -3.19 10.27 0.85
CA VAL A 349 -4.15 10.46 -0.25
C VAL A 349 -3.94 11.83 -0.87
N VAL A 350 -3.38 11.87 -2.07
CA VAL A 350 -3.03 13.09 -2.80
C VAL A 350 -3.96 13.28 -3.99
N SER A 351 -4.72 14.35 -3.97
CA SER A 351 -5.68 14.69 -5.04
C SER A 351 -6.02 16.17 -4.97
N PRO A 352 -6.44 16.81 -6.08
CA PRO A 352 -7.04 18.15 -6.01
C PRO A 352 -8.32 18.20 -5.17
N TYR A 353 -8.91 17.04 -4.88
CA TYR A 353 -10.12 16.87 -4.08
C TYR A 353 -9.85 16.28 -2.69
N ALA A 354 -8.60 15.98 -2.35
CA ALA A 354 -8.26 15.52 -1.01
C ALA A 354 -8.48 16.65 0.02
N LYS A 355 -8.97 16.30 1.20
CA LYS A 355 -9.09 17.22 2.33
C LYS A 355 -7.71 17.66 2.78
N ALA A 356 -7.43 18.97 2.71
CA ALA A 356 -6.12 19.52 3.03
C ALA A 356 -5.81 19.42 4.54
N GLY A 357 -4.67 18.82 4.89
CA GLY A 357 -4.21 18.68 6.27
C GLY A 357 -5.14 17.82 7.14
N TYR A 358 -5.90 16.94 6.52
CA TYR A 358 -6.83 16.06 7.21
C TYR A 358 -6.14 14.76 7.63
N VAL A 359 -6.36 14.35 8.87
CA VAL A 359 -5.99 13.02 9.33
C VAL A 359 -7.25 12.17 9.45
N SER A 360 -7.34 11.12 8.63
CA SER A 360 -8.40 10.12 8.73
C SER A 360 -8.07 9.13 9.84
N HIS A 361 -9.03 8.93 10.76
CA HIS A 361 -9.01 7.89 11.77
C HIS A 361 -9.95 6.72 11.43
N VAL A 362 -10.46 6.70 10.21
CA VAL A 362 -11.25 5.58 9.70
C VAL A 362 -10.33 4.40 9.44
N THR A 363 -10.82 3.21 9.75
CA THR A 363 -10.06 1.98 9.45
C THR A 363 -10.10 1.70 7.96
N HIS A 364 -8.94 1.71 7.35
CA HIS A 364 -8.68 1.40 5.95
C HIS A 364 -7.78 0.17 5.84
N ASP A 365 -7.81 -0.50 4.70
CA ASP A 365 -6.84 -1.53 4.32
C ASP A 365 -6.61 -1.54 2.80
N PHE A 366 -5.88 -2.52 2.26
CA PHE A 366 -5.71 -2.63 0.80
C PHE A 366 -7.05 -2.86 0.09
N GLY A 367 -8.00 -3.53 0.76
CA GLY A 367 -9.38 -3.65 0.28
C GLY A 367 -10.05 -2.29 0.06
N SER A 368 -9.72 -1.27 0.88
CA SER A 368 -10.24 0.09 0.72
C SER A 368 -9.72 0.74 -0.58
N ILE A 369 -8.49 0.46 -0.97
CA ILE A 369 -7.93 0.93 -2.25
C ILE A 369 -8.66 0.27 -3.43
N LEU A 370 -8.88 -1.05 -3.35
CA LEU A 370 -9.65 -1.78 -4.36
C LEU A 370 -11.07 -1.24 -4.44
N LYS A 371 -11.74 -1.06 -3.29
CA LYS A 371 -13.08 -0.50 -3.21
C LYS A 371 -13.18 0.91 -3.78
N PHE A 372 -12.22 1.77 -3.52
CA PHE A 372 -12.15 3.10 -4.11
C PHE A 372 -12.09 3.05 -5.64
N ILE A 373 -11.31 2.13 -6.21
CA ILE A 373 -11.23 1.92 -7.66
C ILE A 373 -12.56 1.38 -8.20
N GLU A 374 -13.16 0.38 -7.54
CA GLU A 374 -14.47 -0.18 -7.90
C GLU A 374 -15.55 0.90 -7.95
N VAL A 375 -15.67 1.70 -6.91
CA VAL A 375 -16.65 2.80 -6.84
C VAL A 375 -16.35 3.87 -7.90
N THR A 376 -15.07 4.23 -8.09
CA THR A 376 -14.68 5.26 -9.06
C THR A 376 -15.03 4.88 -10.49
N PHE A 377 -14.88 3.63 -10.87
CA PHE A 377 -15.12 3.14 -12.22
C PHE A 377 -16.43 2.33 -12.36
N ASN A 378 -17.29 2.35 -11.33
CA ASN A 378 -18.56 1.63 -11.30
C ASN A 378 -18.39 0.13 -11.64
N LEU A 379 -17.40 -0.52 -11.01
CA LEU A 379 -17.13 -1.94 -11.12
C LEU A 379 -17.92 -2.74 -10.07
N PRO A 380 -18.20 -4.01 -10.29
CA PRO A 380 -18.68 -4.89 -9.22
C PRO A 380 -17.58 -5.12 -8.18
N SER A 381 -17.94 -5.65 -7.01
CA SER A 381 -16.97 -6.10 -6.01
C SER A 381 -16.27 -7.38 -6.46
N LEU A 382 -14.98 -7.51 -6.12
CA LEU A 382 -14.22 -8.77 -6.25
C LEU A 382 -14.74 -9.86 -5.31
N GLY A 383 -15.28 -9.46 -4.14
CA GLY A 383 -15.82 -10.37 -3.14
C GLY A 383 -14.79 -10.86 -2.12
N TYR A 384 -13.62 -10.24 -2.03
CA TYR A 384 -12.57 -10.51 -1.05
C TYR A 384 -12.49 -9.37 -0.02
N ALA A 385 -11.30 -8.91 0.32
CA ALA A 385 -11.09 -7.81 1.28
C ALA A 385 -11.88 -6.54 0.92
N ASP A 386 -12.03 -6.23 -0.37
CA ASP A 386 -12.84 -5.13 -0.91
C ASP A 386 -14.29 -5.14 -0.44
N SER A 387 -14.87 -6.31 -0.22
CA SER A 387 -16.30 -6.45 0.12
C SER A 387 -16.66 -5.87 1.49
N ARG A 388 -15.71 -5.87 2.44
CA ARG A 388 -15.89 -5.35 3.80
C ARG A 388 -15.24 -3.99 4.03
N ALA A 389 -14.35 -3.59 3.14
CA ALA A 389 -13.56 -2.37 3.26
C ALA A 389 -14.40 -1.11 3.06
N ASP A 390 -13.95 0.01 3.61
CA ASP A 390 -14.46 1.32 3.27
C ASP A 390 -13.91 1.78 1.89
N ASP A 391 -14.41 2.89 1.37
CA ASP A 391 -14.08 3.39 0.02
C ASP A 391 -13.17 4.62 0.01
N LEU A 392 -12.48 4.93 1.09
CA LEU A 392 -11.63 6.12 1.28
C LEU A 392 -12.37 7.47 1.10
N SER A 393 -13.70 7.48 0.99
CA SER A 393 -14.47 8.70 0.67
C SER A 393 -14.33 9.79 1.74
N ASP A 394 -14.02 9.42 2.98
CA ASP A 394 -13.77 10.36 4.07
C ASP A 394 -12.54 11.24 3.83
N CYS A 395 -11.57 10.81 3.02
CA CYS A 395 -10.38 11.58 2.63
C CYS A 395 -10.67 12.67 1.59
N PHE A 396 -11.85 12.68 0.95
CA PHE A 396 -12.15 13.52 -0.21
C PHE A 396 -13.26 14.54 0.04
N GLN A 397 -13.29 15.59 -0.80
CA GLN A 397 -14.34 16.59 -0.91
C GLN A 397 -14.72 16.78 -2.39
N PHE A 398 -15.37 15.81 -3.00
CA PHE A 398 -15.70 15.82 -4.44
C PHE A 398 -16.65 16.94 -4.86
N GLY A 399 -17.41 17.53 -3.91
CA GLY A 399 -18.27 18.70 -4.17
C GLY A 399 -17.51 20.03 -4.22
N ALA A 400 -16.21 20.06 -3.88
CA ALA A 400 -15.39 21.26 -3.92
C ALA A 400 -14.75 21.48 -5.30
N ALA A 401 -14.37 22.74 -5.60
CA ALA A 401 -13.54 23.02 -6.76
C ALA A 401 -12.14 22.36 -6.58
N PRO A 402 -11.53 21.83 -7.67
CA PRO A 402 -10.22 21.20 -7.58
C PRO A 402 -9.17 22.20 -7.11
N SER A 403 -8.39 21.82 -6.11
CA SER A 403 -7.30 22.63 -5.58
C SER A 403 -6.14 22.73 -6.58
N ALA A 404 -5.49 23.90 -6.64
CA ALA A 404 -4.27 24.07 -7.43
C ALA A 404 -3.14 23.21 -6.86
N PHE A 405 -2.36 22.61 -7.75
CA PHE A 405 -1.21 21.80 -7.35
C PHE A 405 -0.11 22.65 -6.70
N ARG A 406 0.41 22.18 -5.58
CA ARG A 406 1.57 22.77 -4.88
C ARG A 406 2.72 21.78 -4.94
N PRO A 407 3.83 22.10 -5.66
CA PRO A 407 4.94 21.18 -5.80
C PRO A 407 5.59 20.81 -4.46
N ILE A 408 5.93 19.54 -4.31
CA ILE A 408 6.67 19.02 -3.18
C ILE A 408 8.17 19.18 -3.43
N ARG A 409 8.86 19.85 -2.53
CA ARG A 409 10.32 19.98 -2.60
C ARG A 409 10.98 18.64 -2.22
N ALA A 410 11.82 18.13 -3.10
CA ALA A 410 12.63 16.95 -2.92
C ALA A 410 14.08 17.21 -3.35
N ARG A 411 15.03 16.39 -2.93
CA ARG A 411 16.46 16.50 -3.34
C ARG A 411 16.63 16.12 -4.81
N HIS A 412 15.88 15.10 -5.24
CA HIS A 412 15.88 14.55 -6.59
C HIS A 412 14.53 14.70 -7.25
N ASP A 413 14.51 15.17 -8.49
CA ASP A 413 13.30 15.32 -9.30
C ASP A 413 13.15 14.19 -10.33
N ALA A 414 12.08 14.22 -11.12
CA ALA A 414 11.82 13.23 -12.17
C ALA A 414 13.01 13.09 -13.16
N SER A 415 13.75 14.17 -13.42
CA SER A 415 14.90 14.12 -14.34
C SER A 415 16.06 13.29 -13.79
N TYR A 416 16.24 13.26 -12.47
CA TYR A 416 17.18 12.37 -11.82
C TYR A 416 16.81 10.92 -12.08
N PHE A 417 15.58 10.52 -11.76
CA PHE A 417 15.11 9.13 -11.90
C PHE A 417 15.06 8.67 -13.36
N LEU A 418 14.82 9.57 -14.30
CA LEU A 418 14.91 9.26 -15.73
C LEU A 418 16.33 8.97 -16.19
N ARG A 419 17.35 9.66 -15.65
CA ARG A 419 18.75 9.47 -16.04
C ARG A 419 19.44 8.32 -15.31
N HIS A 420 19.04 8.02 -14.08
CA HIS A 420 19.66 6.97 -13.26
C HIS A 420 18.84 5.68 -13.33
N THR A 421 19.50 4.57 -13.59
CA THR A 421 18.88 3.24 -13.55
C THR A 421 19.40 2.55 -12.30
N GLU A 422 18.48 2.20 -11.43
CA GLU A 422 18.76 1.39 -10.26
C GLU A 422 18.41 -0.07 -10.57
N PRO A 423 19.16 -1.04 -10.04
CA PRO A 423 18.78 -2.45 -10.17
C PRO A 423 17.42 -2.69 -9.49
N PRO A 424 16.68 -3.71 -9.92
CA PRO A 424 15.40 -4.07 -9.28
C PRO A 424 15.54 -4.29 -7.77
N GLY A 425 16.63 -4.87 -7.35
CA GLY A 425 16.85 -5.37 -6.01
C GLY A 425 16.49 -6.84 -5.92
N ASP A 426 16.78 -7.41 -4.77
CA ASP A 426 16.46 -8.76 -4.39
C ASP A 426 15.76 -8.69 -3.04
N PRO A 427 14.47 -8.36 -3.04
CA PRO A 427 13.70 -8.32 -1.80
C PRO A 427 13.60 -9.73 -1.24
N ASP A 428 13.86 -9.85 0.02
CA ASP A 428 13.78 -11.07 0.78
C ASP A 428 12.57 -11.05 1.71
N ASP A 429 11.76 -12.05 1.55
CA ASP A 429 10.63 -12.35 2.42
C ASP A 429 11.07 -13.39 3.47
N TYR A 430 12.00 -13.07 4.34
CA TYR A 430 12.53 -14.04 5.32
C TYR A 430 11.51 -14.64 6.25
#